data_478336833754a9e7955ae910430bc26f
#
_entry.id   478336833754a9e7955ae910430bc26f
#
_cell.length_a   1.000
_cell.length_b   1.000
_cell.length_c   1.000
_cell.angle_alpha   90.00
_cell.angle_beta   90.00
_cell.angle_gamma   90.00
#
_symmetry.space_group_name_H-M   'P 1'
#
loop_
_entity.id
_entity.type
_entity.pdbx_description
1 polymer ?
#
loop_
_entity_poly.entity_id
_entity_poly.type
_entity_poly.pdbx_seq_one_letter_code
_entity_poly.pdbx_strand_id
1 'polypeptide(L)'
;VIPSPTSTAFFTSRRLHQLMRALAVTGRLAEEMVREAAGDRADVLVMNVDVASFITPKMLREAAPVGYDIILIPGAITADFAPVERELETKIRLGPKHAVDLRRVLPLLDSVELSATVPACVLLEGRMREEARVAIERLESEAKALMAIKGVKVGGDSRMKVLAEIVDATRFDDSALAERVRHYEREGADMIDLGIPLDADPSDVARAVRTALGATRLPVSVDTLRPDLLKAGIEAGCDLILSLDGSNLAEVGEMAASAGVPAVVLPGPETTLAENLDLALDLGVSAMADPVLNPPLQGLAESICKYAEFHRAFPGVPLFFGVGNVTELLDADSQGVNALLAAMGTEAGASVLFTPEYSEKARGSIRELRTASEMMILAGARRSPPKDLGFDLLVLKEKHRRPEEEMPSEFVAVGGRGGGEAGDGGGEVEVEEVGRIDGGGRRWEMDPAGSFRIGVAKGRIVVRHDAVTLVGESAQEIIGEIVDRGLVTRLDHAGYLGRELERAETALRLGKSYSQDEPLFPTKN
;
A
#
# COMPACT_ATOMS: atom_id res chain seq x y z
N VAL A 1 -48.48 -0.94 57.20
CA VAL A 1 -48.51 0.39 56.61
C VAL A 1 -47.09 0.94 56.69
N ILE A 2 -46.34 0.88 55.59
CA ILE A 2 -44.99 1.45 55.48
C ILE A 2 -45.05 2.41 54.28
N PRO A 3 -44.65 3.68 54.44
CA PRO A 3 -44.71 4.64 53.34
C PRO A 3 -43.53 4.45 52.35
N SER A 4 -43.81 4.59 51.05
CA SER A 4 -42.85 4.60 49.96
C SER A 4 -41.95 5.85 50.00
N PRO A 5 -40.66 5.74 49.60
CA PRO A 5 -39.82 6.90 49.44
C PRO A 5 -40.02 7.57 48.06
N THR A 6 -40.11 8.85 48.14
CA THR A 6 -40.21 9.86 47.07
C THR A 6 -39.11 9.73 46.01
N SER A 7 -39.55 9.75 44.75
CA SER A 7 -38.78 9.87 43.55
C SER A 7 -37.98 11.17 43.52
N THR A 8 -36.65 11.06 43.60
CA THR A 8 -35.75 12.17 43.31
C THR A 8 -35.43 12.17 41.81
N ALA A 9 -36.05 13.13 41.12
CA ALA A 9 -35.77 13.37 39.70
C ALA A 9 -34.31 13.83 39.50
N PHE A 10 -33.49 12.96 38.94
CA PHE A 10 -32.23 13.37 38.39
C PHE A 10 -32.47 14.13 37.09
N PHE A 11 -32.39 15.45 37.16
CA PHE A 11 -32.23 16.31 35.99
C PHE A 11 -30.84 16.07 35.42
N THR A 12 -30.69 15.13 34.48
CA THR A 12 -29.58 15.10 33.57
C THR A 12 -29.73 16.25 32.59
N SER A 13 -28.99 17.32 32.83
CA SER A 13 -28.78 18.39 31.86
C SER A 13 -28.13 17.79 30.61
N ARG A 14 -28.91 17.36 29.62
CA ARG A 14 -28.46 17.22 28.25
C ARG A 14 -28.12 18.64 27.78
N ARG A 15 -26.84 19.00 27.83
CA ARG A 15 -26.30 20.03 26.93
C ARG A 15 -26.63 19.54 25.53
N LEU A 16 -27.55 20.16 24.86
CA LEU A 16 -27.70 20.14 23.42
C LEU A 16 -26.35 20.66 22.90
N HIS A 17 -25.45 19.75 22.49
CA HIS A 17 -24.33 20.13 21.66
C HIS A 17 -24.95 20.68 20.37
N GLN A 18 -24.95 21.99 20.23
CA GLN A 18 -25.30 22.65 18.99
C GLN A 18 -24.27 22.16 17.97
N LEU A 19 -24.70 21.29 17.04
CA LEU A 19 -23.84 20.76 15.99
C LEU A 19 -23.24 21.93 15.22
N MET A 20 -21.93 21.89 15.01
CA MET A 20 -21.18 22.91 14.26
C MET A 20 -21.80 23.04 12.86
N ARG A 21 -22.23 24.25 12.46
CA ARG A 21 -22.75 24.50 11.11
C ARG A 21 -21.61 24.55 10.12
N ALA A 22 -21.48 23.51 9.31
CA ALA A 22 -20.44 23.37 8.32
C ALA A 22 -20.95 23.67 6.91
N LEU A 23 -20.11 24.32 6.08
CA LEU A 23 -20.31 24.51 4.66
C LEU A 23 -19.23 23.77 3.89
N ALA A 24 -19.60 22.87 2.99
CA ALA A 24 -18.67 22.21 2.06
C ALA A 24 -18.70 22.93 0.71
N VAL A 25 -17.53 23.41 0.26
CA VAL A 25 -17.40 24.13 -1.01
C VAL A 25 -16.85 23.19 -2.07
N THR A 26 -17.44 23.20 -3.28
CA THR A 26 -17.06 22.31 -4.38
C THR A 26 -17.21 22.97 -5.77
N GLY A 27 -16.71 22.30 -6.81
CA GLY A 27 -16.99 22.61 -8.21
C GLY A 27 -18.10 21.73 -8.79
N ARG A 28 -18.53 22.03 -10.01
CA ARG A 28 -19.69 21.38 -10.67
C ARG A 28 -19.51 19.87 -10.85
N LEU A 29 -18.31 19.41 -11.24
CA LEU A 29 -18.07 17.99 -11.51
C LEU A 29 -18.16 17.09 -10.27
N ALA A 30 -17.96 17.65 -9.07
CA ALA A 30 -18.01 16.89 -7.84
C ALA A 30 -19.28 17.18 -7.02
N GLU A 31 -20.23 17.97 -7.53
CA GLU A 31 -21.42 18.42 -6.79
C GLU A 31 -22.23 17.25 -6.22
N GLU A 32 -22.61 16.29 -7.04
CA GLU A 32 -23.44 15.15 -6.61
C GLU A 32 -22.73 14.35 -5.52
N MET A 33 -21.46 14.06 -5.70
CA MET A 33 -20.65 13.30 -4.73
C MET A 33 -20.49 14.07 -3.41
N VAL A 34 -20.29 15.39 -3.47
CA VAL A 34 -20.18 16.23 -2.27
C VAL A 34 -21.51 16.29 -1.53
N ARG A 35 -22.63 16.43 -2.22
CA ARG A 35 -23.98 16.43 -1.60
C ARG A 35 -24.28 15.10 -0.92
N GLU A 36 -24.01 13.98 -1.61
CA GLU A 36 -24.18 12.65 -1.02
C GLU A 36 -23.29 12.45 0.23
N ALA A 37 -22.03 12.90 0.15
CA ALA A 37 -21.08 12.73 1.26
C ALA A 37 -21.35 13.67 2.44
N ALA A 38 -21.88 14.86 2.18
CA ALA A 38 -22.25 15.85 3.20
C ALA A 38 -23.53 15.44 3.95
N GLY A 39 -24.51 14.87 3.23
CA GLY A 39 -25.81 14.54 3.81
C GLY A 39 -26.44 15.73 4.57
N ASP A 40 -26.95 15.49 5.77
CA ASP A 40 -27.52 16.53 6.64
C ASP A 40 -26.47 17.21 7.55
N ARG A 41 -25.17 16.89 7.39
CA ARG A 41 -24.12 17.38 8.28
C ARG A 41 -23.46 18.68 7.83
N ALA A 42 -23.59 19.02 6.55
CA ALA A 42 -23.06 20.25 5.99
C ALA A 42 -23.91 20.73 4.82
N ASP A 43 -24.08 22.05 4.72
CA ASP A 43 -24.58 22.67 3.51
C ASP A 43 -23.52 22.58 2.39
N VAL A 44 -23.95 22.64 1.12
CA VAL A 44 -23.04 22.53 -0.03
C VAL A 44 -23.13 23.78 -0.90
N LEU A 45 -21.98 24.45 -1.08
CA LEU A 45 -21.83 25.58 -1.99
C LEU A 45 -21.09 25.13 -3.25
N VAL A 46 -21.77 25.17 -4.40
CA VAL A 46 -21.18 24.86 -5.70
C VAL A 46 -20.68 26.12 -6.36
N MET A 47 -19.37 26.19 -6.58
CA MET A 47 -18.72 27.31 -7.25
C MET A 47 -18.80 27.19 -8.76
N ASN A 48 -18.77 28.33 -9.47
CA ASN A 48 -18.83 28.35 -10.93
C ASN A 48 -17.51 27.94 -11.59
N VAL A 49 -17.01 26.74 -11.24
CA VAL A 49 -15.85 26.06 -11.84
C VAL A 49 -16.16 24.59 -11.97
N ASP A 50 -15.59 23.92 -12.96
CA ASP A 50 -15.78 22.48 -13.15
C ASP A 50 -14.98 21.69 -12.11
N VAL A 51 -13.70 21.97 -11.99
CA VAL A 51 -12.77 21.27 -11.09
C VAL A 51 -12.59 22.06 -9.80
N ALA A 52 -12.93 21.46 -8.67
CA ALA A 52 -12.95 22.08 -7.34
C ALA A 52 -11.59 22.64 -6.88
N SER A 53 -10.45 22.09 -7.36
CA SER A 53 -9.12 22.60 -7.03
C SER A 53 -8.79 23.97 -7.62
N PHE A 54 -9.60 24.46 -8.56
CA PHE A 54 -9.45 25.80 -9.13
C PHE A 54 -10.25 26.90 -8.42
N ILE A 55 -10.90 26.58 -7.31
CA ILE A 55 -11.56 27.56 -6.47
C ILE A 55 -10.52 28.52 -5.87
N THR A 56 -10.75 29.82 -6.03
CA THR A 56 -9.84 30.87 -5.56
C THR A 56 -10.41 31.60 -4.35
N PRO A 57 -9.56 32.25 -3.52
CA PRO A 57 -9.99 33.13 -2.44
C PRO A 57 -10.97 34.22 -2.90
N LYS A 58 -10.73 34.79 -4.10
CA LYS A 58 -11.61 35.81 -4.69
C LYS A 58 -13.02 35.28 -4.91
N MET A 59 -13.17 34.07 -5.46
CA MET A 59 -14.47 33.46 -5.73
C MET A 59 -15.25 33.21 -4.43
N LEU A 60 -14.59 32.73 -3.38
CA LEU A 60 -15.25 32.49 -2.10
C LEU A 60 -15.66 33.81 -1.42
N ARG A 61 -14.84 34.86 -1.55
CA ARG A 61 -15.18 36.22 -1.08
C ARG A 61 -16.42 36.77 -1.78
N GLU A 62 -16.49 36.62 -3.12
CA GLU A 62 -17.65 37.06 -3.91
C GLU A 62 -18.93 36.30 -3.57
N ALA A 63 -18.84 35.02 -3.23
CA ALA A 63 -19.98 34.22 -2.79
C ALA A 63 -20.46 34.59 -1.37
N ALA A 64 -19.58 35.16 -0.55
CA ALA A 64 -19.83 35.70 0.80
C ALA A 64 -20.74 34.80 1.67
N PRO A 65 -20.44 33.51 1.87
CA PRO A 65 -21.27 32.64 2.69
C PRO A 65 -21.26 33.10 4.15
N VAL A 66 -22.44 33.18 4.76
CA VAL A 66 -22.62 33.65 6.14
C VAL A 66 -23.36 32.62 7.00
N GLY A 67 -23.12 32.67 8.31
CA GLY A 67 -23.87 31.87 9.28
C GLY A 67 -23.32 30.44 9.45
N TYR A 68 -22.07 30.20 9.11
CA TYR A 68 -21.35 28.94 9.31
C TYR A 68 -20.27 29.10 10.37
N ASP A 69 -20.04 28.03 11.14
CA ASP A 69 -18.94 27.96 12.11
C ASP A 69 -17.63 27.58 11.41
N ILE A 70 -17.72 26.80 10.32
CA ILE A 70 -16.59 26.33 9.52
C ILE A 70 -16.97 26.19 8.05
N ILE A 71 -16.06 26.60 7.17
CA ILE A 71 -16.12 26.40 5.73
C ILE A 71 -15.03 25.42 5.34
N LEU A 72 -15.41 24.29 4.73
CA LEU A 72 -14.51 23.28 4.21
C LEU A 72 -14.30 23.51 2.72
N ILE A 73 -13.08 23.91 2.35
CA ILE A 73 -12.66 24.01 0.95
C ILE A 73 -11.98 22.70 0.53
N PRO A 74 -11.95 22.36 -0.78
CA PRO A 74 -11.29 21.14 -1.25
C PRO A 74 -9.85 21.01 -0.79
N GLY A 75 -9.47 19.85 -0.26
CA GLY A 75 -8.14 19.59 0.28
C GLY A 75 -6.99 19.63 -0.74
N ALA A 76 -7.30 19.72 -2.03
CA ALA A 76 -6.30 19.86 -3.10
C ALA A 76 -5.92 21.32 -3.38
N ILE A 77 -6.59 22.29 -2.74
CA ILE A 77 -6.32 23.72 -2.93
C ILE A 77 -5.03 24.09 -2.18
N THR A 78 -4.17 24.89 -2.84
CA THR A 78 -2.91 25.39 -2.26
C THR A 78 -2.94 26.90 -2.02
N ALA A 79 -3.99 27.60 -2.45
CA ALA A 79 -4.13 29.04 -2.27
C ALA A 79 -4.36 29.40 -0.79
N ASP A 80 -3.86 30.56 -0.38
CA ASP A 80 -4.05 31.10 0.97
C ASP A 80 -5.44 31.75 1.13
N PHE A 81 -6.25 31.20 2.01
CA PHE A 81 -7.59 31.71 2.35
C PHE A 81 -7.62 32.52 3.65
N ALA A 82 -6.50 32.72 4.35
CA ALA A 82 -6.47 33.48 5.60
C ALA A 82 -7.01 34.93 5.49
N PRO A 83 -6.82 35.66 4.37
CA PRO A 83 -7.48 36.94 4.21
C PRO A 83 -9.02 36.87 4.18
N VAL A 84 -9.57 35.84 3.48
CA VAL A 84 -11.01 35.63 3.36
C VAL A 84 -11.61 35.13 4.67
N GLU A 85 -10.89 34.28 5.41
CA GLU A 85 -11.26 33.82 6.76
C GLU A 85 -11.48 35.02 7.71
N ARG A 86 -10.58 36.00 7.65
CA ARG A 86 -10.70 37.22 8.47
C ARG A 86 -11.85 38.13 8.04
N GLU A 87 -12.11 38.23 6.73
CA GLU A 87 -13.20 39.04 6.19
C GLU A 87 -14.57 38.45 6.50
N LEU A 88 -14.70 37.11 6.43
CA LEU A 88 -15.96 36.41 6.69
C LEU A 88 -16.17 36.09 8.18
N GLU A 89 -15.18 36.32 9.03
CA GLU A 89 -15.16 35.96 10.45
C GLU A 89 -15.55 34.48 10.69
N THR A 90 -15.23 33.59 9.74
CA THR A 90 -15.60 32.17 9.72
C THR A 90 -14.39 31.32 9.41
N LYS A 91 -14.13 30.29 10.22
CA LYS A 91 -13.00 29.36 10.01
C LYS A 91 -13.06 28.74 8.62
N ILE A 92 -11.99 28.88 7.83
CA ILE A 92 -11.83 28.21 6.55
C ILE A 92 -10.75 27.15 6.70
N ARG A 93 -11.08 25.89 6.43
CA ARG A 93 -10.16 24.76 6.61
C ARG A 93 -10.15 23.88 5.37
N LEU A 94 -9.01 23.25 5.13
CA LEU A 94 -8.90 22.26 4.09
C LEU A 94 -9.70 21.01 4.48
N GLY A 95 -10.69 20.69 3.70
CA GLY A 95 -11.39 19.41 3.72
C GLY A 95 -10.52 18.27 3.19
N PRO A 96 -11.09 17.10 2.95
CA PRO A 96 -10.38 16.01 2.30
C PRO A 96 -10.13 16.31 0.83
N LYS A 97 -9.15 15.62 0.22
CA LYS A 97 -8.87 15.73 -1.22
C LYS A 97 -9.93 15.07 -2.08
N HIS A 98 -10.57 14.02 -1.59
CA HIS A 98 -11.68 13.34 -2.24
C HIS A 98 -12.99 13.71 -1.56
N ALA A 99 -13.97 14.10 -2.37
CA ALA A 99 -15.28 14.51 -1.90
C ALA A 99 -15.99 13.46 -1.03
N VAL A 100 -15.86 12.17 -1.40
CA VAL A 100 -16.46 11.04 -0.67
C VAL A 100 -15.97 10.93 0.78
N ASP A 101 -14.78 11.43 1.10
CA ASP A 101 -14.23 11.40 2.47
C ASP A 101 -14.82 12.47 3.38
N LEU A 102 -15.62 13.42 2.87
CA LEU A 102 -16.38 14.36 3.70
C LEU A 102 -17.25 13.64 4.73
N ARG A 103 -17.85 12.51 4.36
CA ARG A 103 -18.66 11.69 5.31
C ARG A 103 -17.85 11.17 6.52
N ARG A 104 -16.51 11.11 6.41
CA ARG A 104 -15.61 10.73 7.50
C ARG A 104 -15.09 11.92 8.28
N VAL A 105 -14.92 13.05 7.61
CA VAL A 105 -14.42 14.29 8.21
C VAL A 105 -15.50 15.00 9.02
N LEU A 106 -16.71 15.14 8.45
CA LEU A 106 -17.79 15.89 9.06
C LEU A 106 -18.19 15.41 10.48
N PRO A 107 -18.26 14.11 10.79
CA PRO A 107 -18.53 13.64 12.15
C PRO A 107 -17.47 13.98 13.17
N LEU A 108 -16.29 14.40 12.73
CA LEU A 108 -15.12 14.64 13.58
C LEU A 108 -14.87 16.13 13.83
N LEU A 109 -15.64 17.04 13.23
CA LEU A 109 -15.43 18.48 13.33
C LEU A 109 -15.45 19.00 14.77
N ASP A 110 -16.24 18.38 15.66
CA ASP A 110 -16.30 18.74 17.08
C ASP A 110 -15.12 18.18 17.91
N SER A 111 -14.36 17.23 17.35
CA SER A 111 -13.32 16.48 18.09
C SER A 111 -11.92 16.62 17.48
N VAL A 112 -11.80 17.18 16.28
CA VAL A 112 -10.53 17.32 15.55
C VAL A 112 -10.41 18.75 15.03
N GLU A 113 -9.33 19.42 15.39
CA GLU A 113 -9.02 20.72 14.81
C GLU A 113 -8.41 20.52 13.41
N LEU A 114 -9.13 20.98 12.38
CA LEU A 114 -8.65 20.95 11.00
C LEU A 114 -7.70 22.11 10.71
N SER A 115 -6.81 21.90 9.73
CA SER A 115 -5.80 22.88 9.33
C SER A 115 -6.25 23.70 8.12
N ALA A 116 -5.77 24.95 8.03
CA ALA A 116 -5.91 25.78 6.84
C ALA A 116 -4.89 25.40 5.73
N THR A 117 -3.84 24.64 6.07
CA THR A 117 -2.72 24.32 5.15
C THR A 117 -2.50 22.83 4.95
N VAL A 118 -3.03 21.96 5.84
CA VAL A 118 -2.89 20.52 5.76
C VAL A 118 -4.28 19.90 5.50
N PRO A 119 -4.46 19.15 4.41
CA PRO A 119 -5.72 18.48 4.10
C PRO A 119 -6.21 17.56 5.22
N ALA A 120 -7.53 17.53 5.46
CA ALA A 120 -8.12 16.72 6.52
C ALA A 120 -7.77 15.22 6.42
N CYS A 121 -7.63 14.68 5.21
CA CYS A 121 -7.23 13.28 5.00
C CYS A 121 -5.81 12.98 5.51
N VAL A 122 -4.89 13.94 5.46
CA VAL A 122 -3.52 13.78 5.99
C VAL A 122 -3.54 13.79 7.52
N LEU A 123 -4.28 14.73 8.12
CA LEU A 123 -4.43 14.80 9.59
C LEU A 123 -5.08 13.54 10.18
N LEU A 124 -5.92 12.87 9.40
CA LEU A 124 -6.69 11.72 9.85
C LEU A 124 -6.10 10.38 9.38
N GLU A 125 -4.90 10.38 8.81
CA GLU A 125 -4.29 9.20 8.18
C GLU A 125 -4.26 7.95 9.07
N GLY A 126 -3.81 8.08 10.31
CA GLY A 126 -3.76 6.94 11.24
C GLY A 126 -5.15 6.36 11.54
N ARG A 127 -6.14 7.24 11.72
CA ARG A 127 -7.53 6.83 11.92
C ARG A 127 -8.13 6.24 10.65
N MET A 128 -7.84 6.83 9.50
CA MET A 128 -8.29 6.32 8.21
C MET A 128 -7.72 4.93 7.90
N ARG A 129 -6.49 4.65 8.31
CA ARG A 129 -5.87 3.32 8.15
C ARG A 129 -6.65 2.26 8.94
N GLU A 130 -6.97 2.52 10.20
CA GLU A 130 -7.74 1.57 11.02
C GLU A 130 -9.17 1.40 10.49
N GLU A 131 -9.84 2.47 10.11
CA GLU A 131 -11.18 2.40 9.49
C GLU A 131 -11.15 1.64 8.16
N ALA A 132 -10.08 1.81 7.36
CA ALA A 132 -9.88 1.07 6.12
C ALA A 132 -9.74 -0.43 6.39
N ARG A 133 -8.93 -0.82 7.39
CA ARG A 133 -8.75 -2.22 7.79
C ARG A 133 -10.08 -2.87 8.19
N VAL A 134 -10.84 -2.21 9.07
CA VAL A 134 -12.16 -2.69 9.48
C VAL A 134 -13.13 -2.77 8.30
N ALA A 135 -13.07 -1.82 7.37
CA ALA A 135 -13.91 -1.84 6.17
C ALA A 135 -13.57 -3.00 5.24
N ILE A 136 -12.27 -3.31 5.04
CA ILE A 136 -11.82 -4.46 4.25
C ILE A 136 -12.31 -5.76 4.88
N GLU A 137 -12.13 -5.95 6.18
CA GLU A 137 -12.58 -7.14 6.91
C GLU A 137 -14.10 -7.34 6.77
N ARG A 138 -14.88 -6.26 6.88
CA ARG A 138 -16.32 -6.31 6.67
C ARG A 138 -16.68 -6.68 5.23
N LEU A 139 -16.10 -5.98 4.24
CA LEU A 139 -16.34 -6.25 2.82
C LEU A 139 -16.02 -7.71 2.48
N GLU A 140 -14.90 -8.22 2.96
CA GLU A 140 -14.51 -9.61 2.74
C GLU A 140 -15.44 -10.60 3.46
N SER A 141 -15.89 -10.30 4.68
CA SER A 141 -16.82 -11.16 5.42
C SER A 141 -18.19 -11.26 4.75
N GLU A 142 -18.69 -10.15 4.22
CA GLU A 142 -20.01 -10.03 3.55
C GLU A 142 -19.96 -10.50 2.08
N ALA A 143 -18.77 -10.60 1.47
CA ALA A 143 -18.57 -10.91 0.06
C ALA A 143 -19.18 -12.27 -0.33
N LYS A 144 -19.85 -12.29 -1.49
CA LYS A 144 -20.32 -13.51 -2.15
C LYS A 144 -19.23 -13.95 -3.13
N ALA A 145 -18.62 -15.09 -2.83
CA ALA A 145 -17.59 -15.68 -3.68
C ALA A 145 -18.19 -16.51 -4.82
N LEU A 146 -17.47 -16.64 -5.94
CA LEU A 146 -17.79 -17.57 -7.00
C LEU A 146 -17.35 -19.00 -6.64
N MET A 147 -16.23 -19.12 -5.92
CA MET A 147 -15.77 -20.39 -5.35
C MET A 147 -15.06 -20.17 -4.01
N ALA A 148 -14.82 -21.25 -3.28
CA ALA A 148 -14.00 -21.23 -2.08
C ALA A 148 -12.97 -22.37 -2.12
N ILE A 149 -11.72 -22.07 -1.79
CA ILE A 149 -10.62 -23.03 -1.71
C ILE A 149 -10.17 -23.08 -0.26
N LYS A 150 -10.38 -24.18 0.44
CA LYS A 150 -10.08 -24.35 1.87
C LYS A 150 -10.57 -23.14 2.73
N GLY A 151 -11.74 -22.61 2.40
CA GLY A 151 -12.35 -21.47 3.08
C GLY A 151 -11.91 -20.08 2.57
N VAL A 152 -10.92 -19.97 1.69
CA VAL A 152 -10.54 -18.73 1.02
C VAL A 152 -11.56 -18.43 -0.08
N LYS A 153 -12.24 -17.29 0.02
CA LYS A 153 -13.22 -16.83 -0.97
C LYS A 153 -12.51 -16.36 -2.24
N VAL A 154 -12.96 -16.80 -3.42
CA VAL A 154 -12.35 -16.46 -4.71
C VAL A 154 -13.43 -15.93 -5.65
N GLY A 155 -13.17 -14.76 -6.24
CA GLY A 155 -14.07 -14.11 -7.20
C GLY A 155 -15.33 -13.50 -6.58
N GLY A 156 -16.25 -13.06 -7.42
CA GLY A 156 -17.45 -12.34 -7.01
C GLY A 156 -17.13 -11.00 -6.37
N ASP A 157 -17.72 -10.72 -5.21
CA ASP A 157 -17.52 -9.47 -4.48
C ASP A 157 -16.28 -9.52 -3.57
N SER A 158 -15.56 -10.65 -3.50
CA SER A 158 -14.39 -10.79 -2.62
C SER A 158 -13.17 -10.06 -3.18
N ARG A 159 -12.26 -9.66 -2.30
CA ARG A 159 -10.97 -9.10 -2.69
C ARG A 159 -10.20 -10.10 -3.58
N MET A 160 -9.51 -9.61 -4.59
CA MET A 160 -8.56 -10.44 -5.36
C MET A 160 -7.57 -11.10 -4.40
N LYS A 161 -7.36 -12.40 -4.56
CA LYS A 161 -6.45 -13.17 -3.71
C LYS A 161 -5.06 -13.21 -4.30
N VAL A 162 -4.06 -13.20 -3.44
CA VAL A 162 -2.66 -13.33 -3.84
C VAL A 162 -2.26 -14.79 -3.71
N LEU A 163 -1.96 -15.43 -4.83
CA LEU A 163 -1.34 -16.74 -4.91
C LEU A 163 0.16 -16.56 -5.14
N ALA A 164 0.95 -16.99 -4.17
CA ALA A 164 2.39 -16.77 -4.15
C ALA A 164 3.14 -18.05 -4.56
N GLU A 165 3.90 -17.98 -5.66
CA GLU A 165 4.62 -19.12 -6.22
C GLU A 165 6.01 -19.28 -5.60
N ILE A 166 6.29 -20.50 -5.16
CA ILE A 166 7.65 -20.96 -4.84
C ILE A 166 8.18 -21.71 -6.06
N VAL A 167 8.95 -21.02 -6.88
CA VAL A 167 9.56 -21.58 -8.10
C VAL A 167 10.50 -22.73 -7.73
N ASP A 168 10.48 -23.80 -8.53
CA ASP A 168 11.30 -25.00 -8.32
C ASP A 168 11.18 -25.62 -6.91
N ALA A 169 9.96 -25.67 -6.37
CA ALA A 169 9.67 -26.04 -4.97
C ALA A 169 10.26 -27.40 -4.55
N THR A 170 10.36 -28.35 -5.47
CA THR A 170 10.94 -29.69 -5.18
C THR A 170 12.45 -29.68 -4.98
N ARG A 171 13.15 -28.63 -5.38
CA ARG A 171 14.62 -28.47 -5.20
C ARG A 171 15.01 -28.01 -3.79
N PHE A 172 14.06 -27.49 -3.02
CA PHE A 172 14.30 -27.15 -1.62
C PHE A 172 14.25 -28.39 -0.72
N ASP A 173 15.08 -28.39 0.32
CA ASP A 173 14.86 -29.30 1.45
C ASP A 173 13.63 -28.88 2.25
N ASP A 174 13.15 -29.78 3.13
CA ASP A 174 11.90 -29.56 3.86
C ASP A 174 11.94 -28.34 4.77
N SER A 175 13.10 -28.02 5.38
CA SER A 175 13.26 -26.88 6.27
C SER A 175 13.20 -25.55 5.49
N ALA A 176 13.95 -25.49 4.38
CA ALA A 176 14.00 -24.30 3.53
C ALA A 176 12.65 -24.03 2.86
N LEU A 177 11.96 -25.09 2.38
CA LEU A 177 10.61 -24.96 1.81
C LEU A 177 9.61 -24.45 2.86
N ALA A 178 9.61 -25.03 4.06
CA ALA A 178 8.72 -24.62 5.13
C ALA A 178 8.98 -23.17 5.58
N GLU A 179 10.24 -22.73 5.58
CA GLU A 179 10.58 -21.33 5.89
C GLU A 179 10.08 -20.37 4.80
N ARG A 180 10.22 -20.73 3.52
CA ARG A 180 9.72 -19.96 2.38
C ARG A 180 8.20 -19.83 2.43
N VAL A 181 7.48 -20.92 2.70
CA VAL A 181 6.03 -20.91 2.88
C VAL A 181 5.60 -19.95 3.99
N ARG A 182 6.24 -20.03 5.17
CA ARG A 182 5.93 -19.12 6.29
C ARG A 182 6.30 -17.66 5.98
N HIS A 183 7.36 -17.44 5.19
CA HIS A 183 7.72 -16.10 4.74
C HIS A 183 6.62 -15.51 3.87
N TYR A 184 6.14 -16.23 2.87
CA TYR A 184 5.08 -15.76 1.98
C TYR A 184 3.74 -15.55 2.70
N GLU A 185 3.42 -16.40 3.68
CA GLU A 185 2.25 -16.18 4.56
C GLU A 185 2.38 -14.86 5.34
N ARG A 186 3.56 -14.56 5.92
CA ARG A 186 3.82 -13.28 6.60
C ARG A 186 3.78 -12.07 5.67
N GLU A 187 4.17 -12.23 4.42
CA GLU A 187 4.09 -11.17 3.40
C GLU A 187 2.64 -10.94 2.91
N GLY A 188 1.68 -11.77 3.33
CA GLY A 188 0.26 -11.57 3.05
C GLY A 188 -0.30 -12.38 1.88
N ALA A 189 0.37 -13.46 1.48
CA ALA A 189 -0.22 -14.42 0.56
C ALA A 189 -1.53 -14.98 1.12
N ASP A 190 -2.51 -15.18 0.26
CA ASP A 190 -3.77 -15.84 0.59
C ASP A 190 -3.70 -17.35 0.28
N MET A 191 -2.83 -17.74 -0.63
CA MET A 191 -2.59 -19.11 -1.08
C MET A 191 -1.11 -19.26 -1.47
N ILE A 192 -0.57 -20.46 -1.37
CA ILE A 192 0.81 -20.80 -1.73
C ILE A 192 0.80 -21.71 -2.95
N ASP A 193 1.61 -21.40 -3.94
CA ASP A 193 1.83 -22.26 -5.09
C ASP A 193 3.21 -22.91 -5.06
N LEU A 194 3.27 -24.18 -5.47
CA LEU A 194 4.48 -24.94 -5.64
C LEU A 194 4.74 -25.13 -7.15
N GLY A 195 5.61 -24.28 -7.71
CA GLY A 195 6.09 -24.42 -9.08
C GLY A 195 6.99 -25.66 -9.19
N ILE A 196 6.59 -26.61 -10.02
CA ILE A 196 7.26 -27.91 -10.14
C ILE A 196 8.10 -27.96 -11.42
N PRO A 197 9.43 -28.17 -11.32
CA PRO A 197 10.26 -28.28 -12.50
C PRO A 197 9.91 -29.53 -13.32
N LEU A 198 10.14 -29.45 -14.64
CA LEU A 198 9.78 -30.52 -15.58
C LEU A 198 10.51 -31.85 -15.34
N ASP A 199 11.65 -31.82 -14.68
CA ASP A 199 12.50 -32.98 -14.37
C ASP A 199 12.22 -33.58 -12.98
N ALA A 200 11.20 -33.09 -12.27
CA ALA A 200 10.82 -33.61 -10.95
C ALA A 200 10.23 -35.02 -11.03
N ASP A 201 10.38 -35.77 -9.94
CA ASP A 201 9.71 -37.05 -9.72
C ASP A 201 8.40 -36.90 -8.91
N PRO A 202 7.39 -37.73 -9.13
CA PRO A 202 6.13 -37.72 -8.35
C PRO A 202 6.34 -37.78 -6.84
N SER A 203 7.37 -38.49 -6.38
CA SER A 203 7.70 -38.58 -4.94
C SER A 203 8.17 -37.28 -4.35
N ASP A 204 8.88 -36.44 -5.14
CA ASP A 204 9.35 -35.11 -4.71
C ASP A 204 8.19 -34.13 -4.63
N VAL A 205 7.26 -34.19 -5.59
CA VAL A 205 6.01 -33.40 -5.51
C VAL A 205 5.23 -33.75 -4.25
N ALA A 206 5.01 -35.05 -4.00
CA ALA A 206 4.30 -35.49 -2.80
C ALA A 206 4.99 -35.08 -1.49
N ARG A 207 6.33 -35.06 -1.46
CA ARG A 207 7.12 -34.54 -0.33
C ARG A 207 6.90 -33.04 -0.17
N ALA A 208 7.06 -32.25 -1.24
CA ALA A 208 6.93 -30.80 -1.21
C ALA A 208 5.52 -30.36 -0.76
N VAL A 209 4.47 -31.01 -1.29
CA VAL A 209 3.08 -30.74 -0.88
C VAL A 209 2.88 -31.00 0.62
N ARG A 210 3.31 -32.18 1.13
CA ARG A 210 3.19 -32.48 2.57
C ARG A 210 3.97 -31.51 3.45
N THR A 211 5.17 -31.11 3.02
CA THR A 211 5.99 -30.12 3.73
C THR A 211 5.29 -28.75 3.79
N ALA A 212 4.74 -28.29 2.66
CA ALA A 212 4.02 -27.01 2.59
C ALA A 212 2.74 -27.05 3.45
N LEU A 213 1.93 -28.10 3.34
CA LEU A 213 0.72 -28.28 4.17
C LEU A 213 1.01 -28.37 5.67
N GLY A 214 2.18 -28.89 6.04
CA GLY A 214 2.66 -28.89 7.44
C GLY A 214 3.15 -27.52 7.94
N ALA A 215 3.48 -26.60 7.04
CA ALA A 215 4.05 -25.29 7.36
C ALA A 215 3.01 -24.17 7.47
N THR A 216 1.85 -24.29 6.80
CA THR A 216 0.79 -23.27 6.75
C THR A 216 -0.61 -23.89 6.81
N ARG A 217 -1.60 -23.03 7.12
CA ARG A 217 -3.03 -23.34 6.98
C ARG A 217 -3.63 -22.81 5.68
N LEU A 218 -2.89 -22.02 4.92
CA LEU A 218 -3.32 -21.52 3.63
C LEU A 218 -3.54 -22.68 2.63
N PRO A 219 -4.36 -22.49 1.59
CA PRO A 219 -4.42 -23.42 0.47
C PRO A 219 -3.05 -23.55 -0.20
N VAL A 220 -2.71 -24.77 -0.60
CA VAL A 220 -1.47 -25.12 -1.31
C VAL A 220 -1.82 -25.67 -2.68
N SER A 221 -1.24 -25.09 -3.73
CA SER A 221 -1.37 -25.55 -5.12
C SER A 221 -0.11 -26.21 -5.64
N VAL A 222 -0.26 -26.91 -6.76
CA VAL A 222 0.84 -27.51 -7.53
C VAL A 222 0.75 -27.01 -8.97
N ASP A 223 1.81 -26.37 -9.46
CA ASP A 223 1.88 -25.86 -10.83
C ASP A 223 2.81 -26.68 -11.71
N THR A 224 2.23 -27.37 -12.66
CA THR A 224 2.88 -28.12 -13.73
C THR A 224 1.88 -28.54 -14.81
N LEU A 225 2.34 -28.80 -16.03
CA LEU A 225 1.50 -29.40 -17.07
C LEU A 225 1.63 -30.94 -17.16
N ARG A 226 2.53 -31.54 -16.40
CA ARG A 226 2.76 -32.99 -16.41
C ARG A 226 1.65 -33.73 -15.64
N PRO A 227 0.87 -34.62 -16.29
CA PRO A 227 -0.24 -35.34 -15.65
C PRO A 227 0.16 -36.17 -14.43
N ASP A 228 1.30 -36.86 -14.50
CA ASP A 228 1.79 -37.70 -13.40
C ASP A 228 2.16 -36.88 -12.15
N LEU A 229 2.69 -35.67 -12.33
CA LEU A 229 3.03 -34.78 -11.22
C LEU A 229 1.79 -34.11 -10.63
N LEU A 230 0.80 -33.73 -11.46
CA LEU A 230 -0.50 -33.24 -10.97
C LEU A 230 -1.22 -34.30 -10.15
N LYS A 231 -1.25 -35.55 -10.61
CA LYS A 231 -1.83 -36.68 -9.85
C LYS A 231 -1.14 -36.88 -8.51
N ALA A 232 0.21 -36.84 -8.50
CA ALA A 232 0.97 -36.95 -7.25
C ALA A 232 0.66 -35.79 -6.27
N GLY A 233 0.43 -34.60 -6.77
CA GLY A 233 -0.01 -33.43 -5.98
C GLY A 233 -1.40 -33.64 -5.37
N ILE A 234 -2.35 -34.10 -6.17
CA ILE A 234 -3.72 -34.42 -5.71
C ILE A 234 -3.69 -35.52 -4.64
N GLU A 235 -2.95 -36.63 -4.87
CA GLU A 235 -2.79 -37.71 -3.91
C GLU A 235 -2.11 -37.27 -2.61
N ALA A 236 -1.22 -36.30 -2.68
CA ALA A 236 -0.57 -35.70 -1.52
C ALA A 236 -1.45 -34.72 -0.76
N GLY A 237 -2.62 -34.33 -1.31
CA GLY A 237 -3.64 -33.53 -0.68
C GLY A 237 -3.50 -32.02 -0.97
N CYS A 238 -3.00 -31.61 -2.15
CA CYS A 238 -3.02 -30.20 -2.55
C CYS A 238 -4.47 -29.68 -2.67
N ASP A 239 -4.65 -28.38 -2.45
CA ASP A 239 -5.96 -27.74 -2.40
C ASP A 239 -6.36 -27.11 -3.77
N LEU A 240 -5.44 -27.04 -4.75
CA LEU A 240 -5.63 -26.47 -6.09
C LEU A 240 -4.56 -27.06 -7.03
N ILE A 241 -4.84 -27.18 -8.31
CA ILE A 241 -3.84 -27.52 -9.34
C ILE A 241 -3.76 -26.44 -10.43
N LEU A 242 -2.55 -26.18 -10.87
CA LEU A 242 -2.16 -25.36 -11.99
C LEU A 242 -1.30 -26.20 -12.94
N SER A 243 -1.62 -26.46 -14.23
CA SER A 243 -2.82 -25.99 -14.89
C SER A 243 -3.36 -27.13 -15.73
N LEU A 244 -4.64 -27.07 -16.06
CA LEU A 244 -5.25 -28.00 -16.99
C LEU A 244 -5.44 -27.34 -18.36
N ASP A 245 -5.08 -28.05 -19.43
CA ASP A 245 -5.31 -27.67 -20.81
C ASP A 245 -5.75 -28.86 -21.66
N GLY A 246 -5.93 -28.69 -22.97
CA GLY A 246 -6.33 -29.77 -23.86
C GLY A 246 -5.39 -30.98 -23.87
N SER A 247 -4.16 -30.87 -23.38
CA SER A 247 -3.18 -31.97 -23.38
C SER A 247 -3.29 -32.91 -22.17
N ASN A 248 -3.78 -32.41 -21.03
CA ASN A 248 -3.79 -33.17 -19.77
C ASN A 248 -5.17 -33.32 -19.11
N LEU A 249 -6.18 -32.54 -19.56
CA LEU A 249 -7.53 -32.51 -19.00
C LEU A 249 -8.20 -33.88 -18.98
N ALA A 250 -8.11 -34.64 -20.09
CA ALA A 250 -8.70 -35.98 -20.19
C ALA A 250 -8.07 -37.01 -19.21
N GLU A 251 -6.81 -36.75 -18.81
CA GLU A 251 -6.08 -37.69 -17.95
C GLU A 251 -6.19 -37.35 -16.46
N VAL A 252 -6.33 -36.05 -16.11
CA VAL A 252 -6.28 -35.54 -14.74
C VAL A 252 -7.66 -35.09 -14.23
N GLY A 253 -8.55 -34.66 -15.13
CA GLY A 253 -9.82 -34.02 -14.78
C GLY A 253 -10.73 -34.84 -13.90
N GLU A 254 -10.98 -36.13 -14.24
CA GLU A 254 -11.82 -37.02 -13.41
C GLU A 254 -11.26 -37.23 -12.00
N MET A 255 -9.93 -37.28 -11.87
CA MET A 255 -9.27 -37.43 -10.57
C MET A 255 -9.41 -36.13 -9.74
N ALA A 256 -9.19 -34.96 -10.36
CA ALA A 256 -9.36 -33.68 -9.70
C ALA A 256 -10.81 -33.48 -9.22
N ALA A 257 -11.79 -33.78 -10.08
CA ALA A 257 -13.20 -33.70 -9.75
C ALA A 257 -13.59 -34.66 -8.59
N SER A 258 -13.11 -35.90 -8.64
CA SER A 258 -13.38 -36.91 -7.61
C SER A 258 -12.77 -36.57 -6.25
N ALA A 259 -11.59 -35.92 -6.28
CA ALA A 259 -10.91 -35.42 -5.08
C ALA A 259 -11.47 -34.07 -4.58
N GLY A 260 -12.34 -33.41 -5.36
CA GLY A 260 -12.85 -32.07 -5.06
C GLY A 260 -11.77 -31.00 -5.12
N VAL A 261 -10.68 -31.21 -5.87
CA VAL A 261 -9.58 -30.27 -6.07
C VAL A 261 -9.90 -29.38 -7.27
N PRO A 262 -10.07 -28.06 -7.08
CA PRO A 262 -10.27 -27.14 -8.18
C PRO A 262 -9.00 -27.00 -9.05
N ALA A 263 -9.18 -26.47 -10.27
CA ALA A 263 -8.09 -26.31 -11.21
C ALA A 263 -8.11 -24.94 -11.90
N VAL A 264 -6.92 -24.44 -12.25
CA VAL A 264 -6.78 -23.36 -13.22
C VAL A 264 -6.75 -23.98 -14.62
N VAL A 265 -7.57 -23.44 -15.54
CA VAL A 265 -7.69 -23.92 -16.93
C VAL A 265 -7.05 -22.91 -17.87
N LEU A 266 -6.19 -23.39 -18.76
CA LEU A 266 -5.48 -22.61 -19.79
C LEU A 266 -6.01 -22.89 -21.19
N PRO A 267 -5.83 -21.98 -22.18
CA PRO A 267 -5.89 -22.35 -23.57
C PRO A 267 -4.75 -23.33 -23.91
N GLY A 268 -5.03 -24.31 -24.78
CA GLY A 268 -4.02 -25.23 -25.29
C GLY A 268 -3.50 -24.80 -26.66
N PRO A 269 -2.48 -25.51 -27.20
CA PRO A 269 -1.97 -25.21 -28.54
C PRO A 269 -2.99 -25.41 -29.67
N GLU A 270 -3.94 -26.34 -29.49
CA GLU A 270 -4.97 -26.72 -30.46
C GLU A 270 -6.39 -26.49 -29.94
N THR A 271 -6.55 -26.03 -28.69
CA THR A 271 -7.83 -25.83 -28.02
C THR A 271 -7.95 -24.44 -27.43
N THR A 272 -9.12 -23.86 -27.51
CA THR A 272 -9.39 -22.56 -26.88
C THR A 272 -9.63 -22.72 -25.38
N LEU A 273 -9.48 -21.63 -24.62
CA LEU A 273 -9.80 -21.59 -23.21
C LEU A 273 -11.27 -21.99 -22.94
N ALA A 274 -12.21 -21.55 -23.80
CA ALA A 274 -13.62 -21.86 -23.64
C ALA A 274 -13.90 -23.37 -23.82
N GLU A 275 -13.31 -24.00 -24.83
CA GLU A 275 -13.43 -25.45 -25.05
C GLU A 275 -12.85 -26.27 -23.87
N ASN A 276 -11.68 -25.87 -23.37
CA ASN A 276 -11.05 -26.53 -22.21
C ASN A 276 -11.85 -26.31 -20.92
N LEU A 277 -12.44 -25.14 -20.75
CA LEU A 277 -13.31 -24.83 -19.60
C LEU A 277 -14.59 -25.68 -19.65
N ASP A 278 -15.25 -25.75 -20.79
CA ASP A 278 -16.46 -26.57 -20.97
C ASP A 278 -16.17 -28.04 -20.67
N LEU A 279 -15.05 -28.56 -21.18
CA LEU A 279 -14.63 -29.94 -20.90
C LEU A 279 -14.32 -30.15 -19.39
N ALA A 280 -13.64 -29.19 -18.73
CA ALA A 280 -13.37 -29.28 -17.29
C ALA A 280 -14.67 -29.32 -16.48
N LEU A 281 -15.63 -28.47 -16.82
CA LEU A 281 -16.94 -28.42 -16.16
C LEU A 281 -17.76 -29.70 -16.41
N ASP A 282 -17.73 -30.24 -17.62
CA ASP A 282 -18.39 -31.49 -17.99
C ASP A 282 -17.81 -32.70 -17.20
N LEU A 283 -16.51 -32.66 -16.91
CA LEU A 283 -15.84 -33.64 -16.03
C LEU A 283 -16.14 -33.42 -14.54
N GLY A 284 -16.81 -32.31 -14.18
CA GLY A 284 -17.14 -31.95 -12.80
C GLY A 284 -16.01 -31.22 -12.05
N VAL A 285 -15.01 -30.72 -12.74
CA VAL A 285 -13.92 -29.93 -12.12
C VAL A 285 -14.42 -28.53 -11.79
N SER A 286 -14.22 -28.08 -10.55
CA SER A 286 -14.38 -26.66 -10.20
C SER A 286 -13.24 -25.86 -10.82
N ALA A 287 -13.52 -24.95 -11.76
CA ALA A 287 -12.51 -24.33 -12.59
C ALA A 287 -12.39 -22.80 -12.39
N MET A 288 -11.16 -22.32 -12.44
CA MET A 288 -10.81 -20.92 -12.70
C MET A 288 -10.22 -20.83 -14.11
N ALA A 289 -10.44 -19.74 -14.82
CA ALA A 289 -9.92 -19.57 -16.16
C ALA A 289 -8.73 -18.60 -16.18
N ASP A 290 -7.69 -18.92 -16.93
CA ASP A 290 -6.58 -18.03 -17.21
C ASP A 290 -6.46 -17.75 -18.72
N PRO A 291 -6.91 -16.58 -19.19
CA PRO A 291 -6.71 -16.13 -20.57
C PRO A 291 -5.23 -15.91 -20.96
N VAL A 292 -4.31 -16.03 -20.04
CA VAL A 292 -2.85 -15.83 -20.08
C VAL A 292 -2.44 -14.37 -20.29
N LEU A 293 -1.86 -13.78 -19.24
CA LEU A 293 -1.29 -12.44 -19.31
C LEU A 293 0.07 -12.50 -20.01
N ASN A 294 0.19 -11.80 -21.13
CA ASN A 294 1.42 -11.75 -21.91
C ASN A 294 2.41 -10.72 -21.36
N PRO A 295 3.73 -10.95 -21.53
CA PRO A 295 4.75 -9.98 -21.18
C PRO A 295 4.66 -8.67 -21.98
N PRO A 296 5.30 -7.60 -21.49
CA PRO A 296 5.44 -6.35 -22.25
C PRO A 296 6.03 -6.58 -23.65
N LEU A 297 5.52 -5.88 -24.66
CA LEU A 297 5.86 -5.98 -26.07
C LEU A 297 5.59 -7.36 -26.73
N GLN A 298 5.00 -8.29 -26.01
CA GLN A 298 4.58 -9.60 -26.50
C GLN A 298 3.05 -9.78 -26.48
N GLY A 299 2.30 -8.68 -26.49
CA GLY A 299 0.84 -8.68 -26.52
C GLY A 299 0.19 -8.39 -25.16
N LEU A 300 0.88 -7.73 -24.22
CA LEU A 300 0.32 -7.38 -22.89
C LEU A 300 -1.05 -6.68 -23.01
N ALA A 301 -1.14 -5.62 -23.81
CA ALA A 301 -2.39 -4.86 -23.95
C ALA A 301 -3.53 -5.71 -24.52
N GLU A 302 -3.22 -6.55 -25.51
CA GLU A 302 -4.19 -7.46 -26.12
C GLU A 302 -4.67 -8.52 -25.12
N SER A 303 -3.74 -9.08 -24.32
CA SER A 303 -4.10 -10.07 -23.31
C SER A 303 -5.04 -9.49 -22.23
N ILE A 304 -4.84 -8.25 -21.80
CA ILE A 304 -5.76 -7.57 -20.85
C ILE A 304 -7.16 -7.42 -21.47
N CYS A 305 -7.26 -7.08 -22.75
CA CYS A 305 -8.56 -7.05 -23.46
C CYS A 305 -9.23 -8.43 -23.46
N LYS A 306 -8.47 -9.51 -23.70
CA LYS A 306 -8.98 -10.89 -23.65
C LYS A 306 -9.55 -11.24 -22.28
N TYR A 307 -8.90 -10.82 -21.19
CA TYR A 307 -9.46 -11.00 -19.83
C TYR A 307 -10.82 -10.33 -19.69
N ALA A 308 -10.93 -9.05 -20.07
CA ALA A 308 -12.18 -8.30 -19.97
C ALA A 308 -13.29 -8.86 -20.88
N GLU A 309 -12.94 -9.40 -22.06
CA GLU A 309 -13.86 -10.07 -22.95
C GLU A 309 -14.34 -11.40 -22.38
N PHE A 310 -13.42 -12.19 -21.85
CA PHE A 310 -13.73 -13.48 -21.22
C PHE A 310 -14.64 -13.29 -19.99
N HIS A 311 -14.31 -12.33 -19.12
CA HIS A 311 -15.14 -12.02 -17.95
C HIS A 311 -16.57 -11.64 -18.33
N ARG A 312 -16.75 -10.86 -19.40
CA ARG A 312 -18.10 -10.50 -19.90
C ARG A 312 -18.87 -11.69 -20.45
N ALA A 313 -18.17 -12.63 -21.08
CA ALA A 313 -18.77 -13.84 -21.63
C ALA A 313 -19.09 -14.88 -20.55
N PHE A 314 -18.24 -15.00 -19.52
CA PHE A 314 -18.31 -16.00 -18.45
C PHE A 314 -18.25 -15.34 -17.05
N PRO A 315 -19.24 -14.51 -16.66
CA PRO A 315 -19.18 -13.73 -15.42
C PRO A 315 -19.23 -14.59 -14.15
N GLY A 316 -19.62 -15.86 -14.26
CA GLY A 316 -19.65 -16.83 -13.16
C GLY A 316 -18.35 -17.62 -12.95
N VAL A 317 -17.32 -17.37 -13.77
CA VAL A 317 -16.04 -18.08 -13.70
C VAL A 317 -14.97 -17.17 -13.12
N PRO A 318 -14.31 -17.53 -12.01
CA PRO A 318 -13.20 -16.77 -11.47
C PRO A 318 -12.04 -16.69 -12.46
N LEU A 319 -11.36 -15.55 -12.54
CA LEU A 319 -10.20 -15.37 -13.40
C LEU A 319 -8.90 -15.35 -12.61
N PHE A 320 -7.95 -16.14 -13.11
CA PHE A 320 -6.57 -16.18 -12.66
C PHE A 320 -5.75 -15.18 -13.48
N PHE A 321 -4.88 -14.39 -12.86
CA PHE A 321 -4.16 -13.28 -13.48
C PHE A 321 -2.67 -13.35 -13.14
N GLY A 322 -1.85 -13.77 -14.10
CA GLY A 322 -0.43 -14.03 -13.96
C GLY A 322 0.42 -12.76 -13.92
N VAL A 323 0.42 -12.03 -12.81
CA VAL A 323 1.15 -10.77 -12.64
C VAL A 323 2.66 -10.95 -12.82
N GLY A 324 3.22 -12.09 -12.38
CA GLY A 324 4.63 -12.44 -12.52
C GLY A 324 5.15 -12.36 -13.97
N ASN A 325 4.29 -12.66 -14.96
CA ASN A 325 4.63 -12.56 -16.39
C ASN A 325 5.02 -11.14 -16.84
N VAL A 326 4.67 -10.14 -16.06
CA VAL A 326 5.02 -8.74 -16.33
C VAL A 326 6.14 -8.27 -15.41
N THR A 327 6.00 -8.45 -14.10
CA THR A 327 6.95 -7.93 -13.11
C THR A 327 8.33 -8.55 -13.21
N GLU A 328 8.41 -9.85 -13.49
CA GLU A 328 9.70 -10.54 -13.68
C GLU A 328 10.38 -10.18 -15.00
N LEU A 329 9.64 -9.71 -16.00
CA LEU A 329 10.11 -9.42 -17.34
C LEU A 329 10.21 -7.93 -17.69
N LEU A 330 10.09 -7.07 -16.67
CA LEU A 330 10.21 -5.61 -16.80
C LEU A 330 11.25 -5.09 -15.80
N ASP A 331 12.27 -4.36 -16.29
CA ASP A 331 13.26 -3.70 -15.42
C ASP A 331 12.71 -2.39 -14.87
N ALA A 332 11.85 -2.50 -13.88
CA ALA A 332 11.25 -1.38 -13.15
C ALA A 332 10.95 -1.78 -11.69
N ASP A 333 10.82 -0.79 -10.80
CA ASP A 333 10.40 -1.04 -9.42
C ASP A 333 9.02 -1.69 -9.41
N SER A 334 8.90 -2.87 -8.80
CA SER A 334 7.69 -3.71 -8.82
C SER A 334 6.44 -3.03 -8.24
N GLN A 335 6.59 -2.15 -7.26
CA GLN A 335 5.47 -1.51 -6.54
C GLN A 335 4.48 -0.78 -7.46
N GLY A 336 5.00 0.05 -8.39
CA GLY A 336 4.17 0.78 -9.35
C GLY A 336 3.56 -0.14 -10.39
N VAL A 337 4.31 -1.16 -10.82
CA VAL A 337 3.87 -2.17 -11.79
C VAL A 337 2.75 -3.02 -11.18
N ASN A 338 2.96 -3.56 -9.97
CA ASN A 338 1.98 -4.37 -9.25
C ASN A 338 0.70 -3.59 -8.94
N ALA A 339 0.82 -2.32 -8.51
CA ALA A 339 -0.34 -1.47 -8.27
C ALA A 339 -1.18 -1.25 -9.54
N LEU A 340 -0.53 -0.99 -10.68
CA LEU A 340 -1.19 -0.80 -11.96
C LEU A 340 -1.84 -2.10 -12.46
N LEU A 341 -1.12 -3.23 -12.38
CA LEU A 341 -1.65 -4.53 -12.80
C LEU A 341 -2.83 -4.97 -11.94
N ALA A 342 -2.80 -4.73 -10.62
CA ALA A 342 -3.95 -5.00 -9.76
C ALA A 342 -5.18 -4.12 -10.13
N ALA A 343 -4.97 -2.85 -10.50
CA ALA A 343 -6.06 -2.00 -10.98
C ALA A 343 -6.63 -2.52 -12.31
N MET A 344 -5.77 -2.83 -13.28
CA MET A 344 -6.18 -3.41 -14.58
C MET A 344 -6.87 -4.77 -14.39
N GLY A 345 -6.33 -5.63 -13.52
CA GLY A 345 -6.94 -6.90 -13.17
C GLY A 345 -8.34 -6.75 -12.58
N THR A 346 -8.52 -5.77 -11.66
CA THR A 346 -9.85 -5.46 -11.09
C THR A 346 -10.85 -5.09 -12.20
N GLU A 347 -10.47 -4.20 -13.11
CA GLU A 347 -11.33 -3.77 -14.22
C GLU A 347 -11.59 -4.90 -15.24
N ALA A 348 -10.64 -5.82 -15.38
CA ALA A 348 -10.74 -6.99 -16.26
C ALA A 348 -11.45 -8.19 -15.60
N GLY A 349 -11.85 -8.11 -14.32
CA GLY A 349 -12.57 -9.16 -13.60
C GLY A 349 -11.69 -10.23 -12.94
N ALA A 350 -10.39 -9.96 -12.73
CA ALA A 350 -9.48 -10.88 -12.06
C ALA A 350 -9.93 -11.22 -10.63
N SER A 351 -9.77 -12.46 -10.25
CA SER A 351 -10.11 -13.00 -8.92
C SER A 351 -8.87 -13.39 -8.12
N VAL A 352 -7.82 -13.83 -8.81
CA VAL A 352 -6.53 -14.25 -8.22
C VAL A 352 -5.41 -13.51 -8.94
N LEU A 353 -4.47 -12.96 -8.15
CA LEU A 353 -3.22 -12.37 -8.62
C LEU A 353 -2.09 -13.35 -8.33
N PHE A 354 -1.45 -13.86 -9.36
CA PHE A 354 -0.39 -14.85 -9.24
C PHE A 354 0.98 -14.21 -9.44
N THR A 355 1.89 -14.46 -8.51
CA THR A 355 3.24 -13.87 -8.57
C THR A 355 4.28 -14.73 -7.85
N PRO A 356 5.45 -14.93 -8.42
CA PRO A 356 6.65 -15.31 -7.70
C PRO A 356 7.35 -14.07 -7.10
N GLU A 357 8.30 -14.31 -6.21
CA GLU A 357 9.38 -13.36 -5.86
C GLU A 357 10.72 -14.00 -6.29
N TYR A 358 10.86 -14.22 -7.59
CA TYR A 358 12.00 -14.96 -8.12
C TYR A 358 13.23 -14.08 -8.32
N SER A 359 13.09 -12.93 -8.97
CA SER A 359 14.17 -11.97 -9.15
C SER A 359 14.20 -10.94 -8.01
N GLU A 360 15.38 -10.34 -7.77
CA GLU A 360 15.55 -9.28 -6.76
C GLU A 360 14.68 -8.04 -7.03
N LYS A 361 14.39 -7.73 -8.30
CA LYS A 361 13.49 -6.63 -8.69
C LYS A 361 12.01 -6.87 -8.37
N ALA A 362 11.60 -8.14 -8.27
CA ALA A 362 10.25 -8.56 -7.89
C ALA A 362 10.12 -8.84 -6.39
N ARG A 363 11.18 -8.66 -5.61
CA ARG A 363 11.18 -8.89 -4.16
C ARG A 363 10.22 -7.95 -3.46
N GLY A 364 9.25 -8.50 -2.74
CA GLY A 364 8.17 -7.77 -2.07
C GLY A 364 6.85 -7.77 -2.84
N SER A 365 6.80 -8.36 -4.04
CA SER A 365 5.60 -8.40 -4.89
C SER A 365 4.36 -8.98 -4.20
N ILE A 366 4.53 -9.96 -3.33
CA ILE A 366 3.42 -10.56 -2.56
C ILE A 366 2.74 -9.51 -1.69
N ARG A 367 3.52 -8.77 -0.89
CA ARG A 367 3.00 -7.70 -0.03
C ARG A 367 2.42 -6.53 -0.84
N GLU A 368 3.06 -6.20 -1.95
CA GLU A 368 2.62 -5.15 -2.85
C GLU A 368 1.26 -5.47 -3.46
N LEU A 369 1.09 -6.69 -3.98
CA LEU A 369 -0.17 -7.15 -4.54
C LEU A 369 -1.26 -7.32 -3.46
N ARG A 370 -0.90 -7.78 -2.26
CA ARG A 370 -1.81 -7.79 -1.13
C ARG A 370 -2.34 -6.38 -0.85
N THR A 371 -1.46 -5.41 -0.70
CA THR A 371 -1.83 -4.01 -0.46
C THR A 371 -2.61 -3.44 -1.64
N ALA A 372 -2.18 -3.71 -2.88
CA ALA A 372 -2.90 -3.25 -4.07
C ALA A 372 -4.32 -3.83 -4.13
N SER A 373 -4.52 -5.12 -3.86
CA SER A 373 -5.84 -5.75 -3.86
C SER A 373 -6.76 -5.16 -2.78
N GLU A 374 -6.22 -4.80 -1.62
CA GLU A 374 -6.93 -4.09 -0.56
C GLU A 374 -7.31 -2.66 -0.96
N MET A 375 -6.41 -1.97 -1.68
CA MET A 375 -6.73 -0.67 -2.28
C MET A 375 -7.87 -0.78 -3.29
N MET A 376 -7.88 -1.81 -4.13
CA MET A 376 -8.90 -1.98 -5.17
C MET A 376 -10.29 -2.28 -4.59
N ILE A 377 -10.42 -3.18 -3.60
CA ILE A 377 -11.73 -3.45 -2.98
C ILE A 377 -12.31 -2.22 -2.28
N LEU A 378 -11.47 -1.43 -1.59
CA LEU A 378 -11.91 -0.17 -0.97
C LEU A 378 -12.30 0.88 -2.00
N ALA A 379 -11.52 1.04 -3.05
CA ALA A 379 -11.80 1.99 -4.13
C ALA A 379 -13.12 1.64 -4.83
N GLY A 380 -13.34 0.36 -5.11
CA GLY A 380 -14.59 -0.16 -5.68
C GLY A 380 -15.80 0.13 -4.78
N ALA A 381 -15.70 -0.18 -3.48
CA ALA A 381 -16.75 0.09 -2.51
C ALA A 381 -17.05 1.60 -2.35
N ARG A 382 -16.03 2.45 -2.53
CA ARG A 382 -16.14 3.92 -2.49
C ARG A 382 -16.58 4.52 -3.83
N ARG A 383 -16.57 3.75 -4.91
CA ARG A 383 -16.75 4.24 -6.29
C ARG A 383 -15.83 5.42 -6.60
N SER A 384 -14.55 5.28 -6.24
CA SER A 384 -13.54 6.33 -6.41
C SER A 384 -12.22 5.72 -6.88
N PRO A 385 -11.31 6.50 -7.48
CA PRO A 385 -9.96 6.03 -7.76
C PRO A 385 -9.25 5.53 -6.50
N PRO A 386 -8.30 4.57 -6.61
CA PRO A 386 -7.56 3.99 -5.47
C PRO A 386 -6.53 4.97 -4.89
N LYS A 387 -7.02 6.07 -4.32
CA LYS A 387 -6.23 7.18 -3.80
C LYS A 387 -6.76 7.62 -2.44
N ASP A 388 -5.86 8.00 -1.53
CA ASP A 388 -6.17 8.49 -0.18
C ASP A 388 -7.10 7.54 0.61
N LEU A 389 -6.76 6.25 0.59
CA LEU A 389 -7.53 5.17 1.22
C LEU A 389 -7.15 4.92 2.69
N GLY A 390 -6.17 5.63 3.24
CA GLY A 390 -5.59 5.41 4.56
C GLY A 390 -4.27 4.63 4.50
N PHE A 391 -3.96 3.99 3.39
CA PHE A 391 -2.68 3.34 3.08
C PHE A 391 -2.41 3.40 1.57
N ASP A 392 -1.19 3.11 1.17
CA ASP A 392 -0.72 3.18 -0.22
C ASP A 392 0.57 2.37 -0.43
N LEU A 393 1.07 2.37 -1.66
CA LEU A 393 2.31 1.74 -2.09
C LEU A 393 3.44 2.75 -2.36
N LEU A 394 3.36 3.96 -1.83
CA LEU A 394 4.40 4.96 -1.99
C LEU A 394 5.57 4.69 -1.05
N VAL A 395 6.76 4.45 -1.61
CA VAL A 395 8.02 4.25 -0.88
C VAL A 395 9.02 5.34 -1.20
N LEU A 396 9.38 5.51 -2.49
CA LEU A 396 10.36 6.49 -2.92
C LEU A 396 9.78 7.89 -3.11
N LYS A 397 8.48 8.00 -3.35
CA LYS A 397 7.76 9.27 -3.52
C LYS A 397 6.83 9.52 -2.34
N GLU A 398 6.33 10.71 -2.21
CA GLU A 398 5.35 11.12 -1.20
C GLU A 398 4.15 11.82 -1.84
N LYS A 399 2.99 11.77 -1.17
CA LYS A 399 1.77 12.43 -1.68
C LYS A 399 1.87 13.94 -1.62
N HIS A 400 2.55 14.45 -0.59
CA HIS A 400 2.66 15.87 -0.30
C HIS A 400 4.07 16.18 0.15
N ARG A 401 4.64 17.25 -0.41
CA ARG A 401 5.87 17.81 0.06
C ARG A 401 5.60 18.65 1.31
N ARG A 402 6.35 18.42 2.39
CA ARG A 402 6.33 19.31 3.55
C ARG A 402 7.02 20.63 3.18
N PRO A 403 6.64 21.76 3.79
CA PRO A 403 7.36 23.01 3.61
C PRO A 403 8.85 22.82 3.93
N GLU A 404 9.71 23.28 3.04
CA GLU A 404 11.14 23.37 3.32
C GLU A 404 11.40 24.48 4.35
N GLU A 405 12.53 24.42 5.05
CA GLU A 405 12.96 25.53 5.91
C GLU A 405 13.26 26.78 5.08
N GLU A 406 13.17 27.95 5.70
CA GLU A 406 13.63 29.17 5.07
C GLU A 406 15.16 29.17 5.00
N MET A 407 15.68 29.54 3.83
CA MET A 407 17.12 29.72 3.65
C MET A 407 17.60 30.83 4.58
N PRO A 408 18.59 30.57 5.45
CA PRO A 408 19.11 31.57 6.37
C PRO A 408 19.76 32.76 5.61
N SER A 409 19.64 33.95 6.16
CA SER A 409 20.27 35.16 5.57
C SER A 409 21.79 35.15 5.71
N GLU A 410 22.30 34.52 6.78
CA GLU A 410 23.74 34.39 7.05
C GLU A 410 24.06 32.90 7.24
N PHE A 411 25.06 32.41 6.51
CA PHE A 411 25.52 31.03 6.61
C PHE A 411 26.94 30.86 6.07
N VAL A 412 27.60 29.80 6.48
CA VAL A 412 28.85 29.31 5.88
C VAL A 412 28.51 28.27 4.82
N ALA A 413 28.87 28.51 3.58
CA ALA A 413 28.73 27.53 2.51
C ALA A 413 29.79 26.44 2.68
N VAL A 414 29.35 25.20 2.67
CA VAL A 414 30.21 24.01 2.73
C VAL A 414 30.18 23.33 1.37
N GLY A 415 31.36 23.02 0.83
CA GLY A 415 31.51 22.36 -0.46
C GLY A 415 32.41 23.12 -1.43
N GLY A 416 33.01 22.42 -2.39
CA GLY A 416 33.89 22.96 -3.43
C GLY A 416 35.39 22.79 -3.18
N ARG A 417 35.81 22.02 -2.17
CA ARG A 417 37.20 21.53 -2.10
C ARG A 417 37.30 20.26 -2.95
N GLY A 418 38.02 20.34 -4.05
CA GLY A 418 38.35 19.22 -4.92
C GLY A 418 38.96 18.06 -4.14
N GLY A 419 38.62 16.85 -4.56
CA GLY A 419 38.91 15.59 -3.91
C GLY A 419 40.31 15.46 -3.33
N GLY A 420 40.36 15.35 -2.02
CA GLY A 420 41.47 14.80 -1.29
C GLY A 420 41.30 13.27 -1.26
N GLU A 421 42.32 12.56 -1.73
CA GLU A 421 42.38 11.09 -1.71
C GLU A 421 42.19 10.58 -0.28
N ALA A 422 41.18 9.71 -0.09
CA ALA A 422 41.02 8.97 1.15
C ALA A 422 42.22 8.02 1.29
N GLY A 423 43.08 8.25 2.30
CA GLY A 423 44.17 7.37 2.64
C GLY A 423 43.63 6.02 3.09
N ASP A 424 44.05 4.96 2.39
CA ASP A 424 43.82 3.57 2.71
C ASP A 424 44.59 3.23 4.01
N GLY A 425 43.90 3.24 5.13
CA GLY A 425 44.42 2.77 6.42
C GLY A 425 43.90 1.37 6.71
N GLY A 426 44.41 0.37 6.00
CA GLY A 426 44.16 -1.05 6.28
C GLY A 426 44.77 -1.47 7.62
N GLY A 427 44.01 -1.50 8.66
CA GLY A 427 44.29 -2.19 9.92
C GLY A 427 43.35 -3.38 10.03
N GLU A 428 43.95 -4.60 10.03
CA GLU A 428 43.20 -5.81 10.38
C GLU A 428 42.71 -5.70 11.82
N VAL A 429 41.40 -5.69 12.01
CA VAL A 429 40.76 -5.77 13.32
C VAL A 429 40.29 -7.21 13.50
N GLU A 430 40.84 -7.92 14.46
CA GLU A 430 40.28 -9.19 14.95
C GLU A 430 38.80 -8.95 15.40
N VAL A 431 37.89 -9.69 14.80
CA VAL A 431 36.47 -9.65 15.15
C VAL A 431 36.26 -10.58 16.34
N GLU A 432 36.19 -10.03 17.55
CA GLU A 432 35.59 -10.73 18.68
C GLU A 432 34.07 -10.87 18.46
N GLU A 433 33.50 -12.03 18.83
CA GLU A 433 32.06 -12.29 18.76
C GLU A 433 31.26 -11.16 19.39
N VAL A 434 30.47 -10.47 18.57
CA VAL A 434 29.60 -9.40 19.03
C VAL A 434 28.38 -10.01 19.71
N GLY A 435 28.35 -9.96 21.05
CA GLY A 435 27.15 -10.23 21.83
C GLY A 435 26.01 -9.31 21.41
N ARG A 436 24.76 -9.83 21.45
CA ARG A 436 23.54 -9.07 21.19
C ARG A 436 23.58 -7.75 21.96
N ILE A 437 23.46 -6.64 21.25
CA ILE A 437 23.27 -5.31 21.86
C ILE A 437 21.83 -5.26 22.36
N ASP A 438 21.63 -5.53 23.64
CA ASP A 438 20.35 -5.24 24.29
C ASP A 438 20.15 -3.72 24.31
N GLY A 439 19.05 -3.25 23.74
CA GLY A 439 18.65 -1.86 23.67
C GLY A 439 18.23 -1.28 25.04
N GLY A 440 19.12 -1.37 26.01
CA GLY A 440 18.98 -0.66 27.29
C GLY A 440 19.10 0.84 27.02
N GLY A 441 18.03 1.60 27.29
CA GLY A 441 17.94 3.02 27.06
C GLY A 441 19.14 3.80 27.63
N ARG A 442 20.09 4.14 26.76
CA ARG A 442 21.14 5.11 27.12
C ARG A 442 20.44 6.44 27.39
N ARG A 443 20.68 7.02 28.58
CA ARG A 443 20.32 8.41 28.84
C ARG A 443 21.12 9.29 27.87
N TRP A 444 20.39 10.01 27.00
CA TRP A 444 20.98 11.05 26.20
C TRP A 444 21.46 12.18 27.09
N GLU A 445 22.73 12.49 27.03
CA GLU A 445 23.30 13.67 27.65
C GLU A 445 23.56 14.71 26.57
N MET A 446 23.25 15.96 26.83
CA MET A 446 23.50 17.05 25.89
C MET A 446 25.00 17.20 25.64
N ASP A 447 25.38 17.43 24.39
CA ASP A 447 26.75 17.74 24.03
C ASP A 447 27.08 19.13 24.57
N PRO A 448 28.20 19.30 25.34
CA PRO A 448 28.62 20.60 25.81
C PRO A 448 28.90 21.62 24.70
N ALA A 449 29.21 21.19 23.47
CA ALA A 449 29.44 22.07 22.34
C ALA A 449 28.17 22.70 21.78
N GLY A 450 26.98 22.14 22.10
CA GLY A 450 25.69 22.69 21.67
C GLY A 450 24.78 21.68 21.00
N SER A 451 23.65 22.15 20.48
CA SER A 451 22.64 21.37 19.77
C SER A 451 22.58 21.74 18.29
N PHE A 452 22.05 20.81 17.49
CA PHE A 452 21.92 20.98 16.04
C PHE A 452 20.47 20.84 15.60
N ARG A 453 20.05 21.74 14.71
CA ARG A 453 18.83 21.60 13.92
C ARG A 453 19.19 21.41 12.46
N ILE A 454 18.81 20.29 11.89
CA ILE A 454 19.06 19.93 10.49
C ILE A 454 17.76 20.03 9.71
N GLY A 455 17.81 20.70 8.58
CA GLY A 455 16.71 20.88 7.65
C GLY A 455 17.17 20.88 6.21
N VAL A 456 16.25 21.10 5.29
CA VAL A 456 16.53 21.31 3.86
C VAL A 456 15.84 22.56 3.36
N ALA A 457 16.53 23.31 2.52
CA ALA A 457 16.02 24.53 1.91
C ALA A 457 16.63 24.73 0.51
N LYS A 458 15.81 24.99 -0.49
CA LYS A 458 16.21 25.26 -1.88
C LYS A 458 17.22 24.24 -2.43
N GLY A 459 16.98 22.95 -2.15
CA GLY A 459 17.83 21.87 -2.64
C GLY A 459 19.15 21.70 -1.90
N ARG A 460 19.31 22.27 -0.71
CA ARG A 460 20.51 22.17 0.13
C ARG A 460 20.17 21.74 1.54
N ILE A 461 21.13 21.12 2.21
CA ILE A 461 21.07 20.81 3.64
C ILE A 461 21.42 22.08 4.41
N VAL A 462 20.60 22.42 5.39
CA VAL A 462 20.81 23.55 6.29
C VAL A 462 21.01 23.01 7.70
N VAL A 463 22.14 23.32 8.31
CA VAL A 463 22.48 22.90 9.66
C VAL A 463 22.65 24.13 10.52
N ARG A 464 21.78 24.30 11.50
CA ARG A 464 21.82 25.39 12.48
C ARG A 464 22.43 24.91 13.78
N HIS A 465 23.46 25.59 14.22
CA HIS A 465 24.10 25.44 15.51
C HIS A 465 24.17 26.81 16.19
N ASP A 466 24.27 26.87 17.52
CA ASP A 466 24.31 28.13 18.26
C ASP A 466 25.45 29.06 17.80
N ALA A 467 26.57 28.48 17.38
CA ALA A 467 27.76 29.25 16.96
C ALA A 467 27.75 29.60 15.45
N VAL A 468 27.09 28.81 14.58
CA VAL A 468 27.19 28.97 13.13
C VAL A 468 26.05 28.21 12.42
N THR A 469 25.65 28.71 11.25
CA THR A 469 24.79 28.01 10.31
C THR A 469 25.64 27.52 9.13
N LEU A 470 25.59 26.22 8.84
CA LEU A 470 26.28 25.59 7.71
C LEU A 470 25.24 25.24 6.62
N VAL A 471 25.59 25.46 5.35
CA VAL A 471 24.74 25.11 4.21
C VAL A 471 25.60 24.42 3.15
N GLY A 472 25.19 23.22 2.73
CA GLY A 472 25.90 22.42 1.74
C GLY A 472 25.00 21.39 1.06
N GLU A 473 25.56 20.62 0.14
CA GLU A 473 24.82 19.59 -0.61
C GLU A 473 25.24 18.17 -0.18
N SER A 474 26.40 18.03 0.48
CA SER A 474 26.98 16.75 0.89
C SER A 474 26.98 16.59 2.41
N ALA A 475 26.43 15.47 2.88
CA ALA A 475 26.47 15.07 4.28
C ALA A 475 27.90 14.91 4.78
N GLN A 476 28.78 14.30 3.96
CA GLN A 476 30.18 14.07 4.29
C GLN A 476 30.94 15.40 4.48
N GLU A 477 30.74 16.38 3.61
CA GLU A 477 31.41 17.68 3.71
C GLU A 477 30.92 18.45 4.94
N ILE A 478 29.62 18.43 5.22
CA ILE A 478 29.03 19.13 6.36
C ILE A 478 29.49 18.50 7.67
N ILE A 479 29.50 17.17 7.81
CA ILE A 479 29.97 16.53 9.05
C ILE A 479 31.48 16.77 9.25
N GLY A 480 32.29 16.78 8.19
CA GLY A 480 33.69 17.16 8.24
C GLY A 480 33.88 18.57 8.81
N GLU A 481 33.14 19.55 8.29
CA GLU A 481 33.19 20.94 8.77
C GLU A 481 32.74 21.09 10.24
N ILE A 482 31.71 20.32 10.67
CA ILE A 482 31.27 20.26 12.06
C ILE A 482 32.38 19.77 12.98
N VAL A 483 33.09 18.72 12.56
CA VAL A 483 34.20 18.12 13.34
C VAL A 483 35.42 19.05 13.34
N ASP A 484 35.82 19.60 12.18
CA ASP A 484 36.97 20.50 12.05
C ASP A 484 36.82 21.78 12.89
N ARG A 485 35.59 22.26 13.05
CA ARG A 485 35.26 23.42 13.90
C ARG A 485 35.10 23.07 15.38
N GLY A 486 35.15 21.80 15.75
CA GLY A 486 34.93 21.37 17.14
C GLY A 486 33.52 21.64 17.66
N LEU A 487 32.50 21.67 16.76
CA LEU A 487 31.11 21.91 17.12
C LEU A 487 30.44 20.67 17.75
N VAL A 488 31.08 19.51 17.71
CA VAL A 488 30.64 18.27 18.34
C VAL A 488 31.79 17.68 19.16
N THR A 489 31.53 17.27 20.40
CA THR A 489 32.54 16.73 21.31
C THR A 489 32.26 15.29 21.73
N ARG A 490 31.04 14.81 21.52
CA ARG A 490 30.60 13.48 21.86
C ARG A 490 30.51 12.60 20.61
N LEU A 491 31.10 11.38 20.67
CA LEU A 491 31.07 10.46 19.54
C LEU A 491 29.66 9.94 19.22
N ASP A 492 28.82 9.74 20.21
CA ASP A 492 27.43 9.34 20.02
C ASP A 492 26.61 10.44 19.33
N HIS A 493 26.87 11.71 19.65
CA HIS A 493 26.26 12.87 18.97
C HIS A 493 26.79 13.01 17.54
N ALA A 494 28.10 12.85 17.30
CA ALA A 494 28.66 12.85 15.95
C ALA A 494 28.07 11.75 15.07
N GLY A 495 27.91 10.52 15.62
CA GLY A 495 27.23 9.42 14.93
C GLY A 495 25.76 9.70 14.61
N TYR A 496 25.04 10.35 15.53
CA TYR A 496 23.67 10.82 15.29
C TYR A 496 23.62 11.85 14.15
N LEU A 497 24.48 12.87 14.19
CA LEU A 497 24.53 13.92 13.17
C LEU A 497 24.86 13.35 11.79
N GLY A 498 25.85 12.44 11.68
CA GLY A 498 26.17 11.78 10.41
C GLY A 498 24.97 11.04 9.82
N ARG A 499 24.21 10.33 10.64
CA ARG A 499 22.98 9.64 10.21
C ARG A 499 21.89 10.61 9.75
N GLU A 500 21.66 11.70 10.46
CA GLU A 500 20.64 12.68 10.08
C GLU A 500 21.03 13.46 8.82
N LEU A 501 22.31 13.81 8.66
CA LEU A 501 22.83 14.46 7.47
C LEU A 501 22.68 13.58 6.22
N GLU A 502 23.03 12.27 6.33
CA GLU A 502 22.84 11.31 5.25
C GLU A 502 21.37 11.15 4.86
N ARG A 503 20.46 11.16 5.84
CA ARG A 503 19.01 11.17 5.58
C ARG A 503 18.57 12.42 4.84
N ALA A 504 19.09 13.59 5.20
CA ALA A 504 18.78 14.86 4.55
C ALA A 504 19.29 14.86 3.10
N GLU A 505 20.51 14.37 2.85
CA GLU A 505 21.07 14.24 1.50
C GLU A 505 20.26 13.25 0.65
N THR A 506 19.92 12.09 1.21
CA THR A 506 19.08 11.08 0.54
C THR A 506 17.70 11.64 0.22
N ALA A 507 17.09 12.41 1.13
CA ALA A 507 15.83 13.10 0.88
C ALA A 507 15.92 14.05 -0.31
N LEU A 508 16.98 14.85 -0.39
CA LEU A 508 17.23 15.75 -1.52
C LEU A 508 17.37 14.98 -2.84
N ARG A 509 18.19 13.91 -2.87
CA ARG A 509 18.39 13.06 -4.06
C ARG A 509 17.08 12.43 -4.56
N LEU A 510 16.21 12.01 -3.66
CA LEU A 510 14.90 11.40 -3.98
C LEU A 510 13.79 12.44 -4.23
N GLY A 511 14.05 13.72 -3.93
CA GLY A 511 13.04 14.77 -3.97
C GLY A 511 11.95 14.58 -2.92
N LYS A 512 12.30 13.99 -1.75
CA LYS A 512 11.42 13.81 -0.59
C LYS A 512 11.57 14.98 0.40
N SER A 513 10.57 15.15 1.24
CA SER A 513 10.68 16.01 2.43
C SER A 513 11.58 15.35 3.48
N TYR A 514 12.37 16.18 4.16
CA TYR A 514 13.16 15.76 5.31
C TYR A 514 12.60 16.38 6.60
N SER A 515 12.57 15.60 7.65
CA SER A 515 12.28 16.03 9.01
C SER A 515 13.24 15.32 9.95
N GLN A 516 13.97 16.07 10.76
CA GLN A 516 14.93 15.51 11.72
C GLN A 516 14.22 14.56 12.69
N ASP A 517 14.86 13.45 13.02
CA ASP A 517 14.35 12.37 13.88
C ASP A 517 13.20 11.52 13.28
N GLU A 518 12.66 11.86 12.12
CA GLU A 518 11.64 11.05 11.46
C GLU A 518 12.27 10.07 10.44
N PRO A 519 11.71 8.86 10.28
CA PRO A 519 12.18 7.93 9.27
C PRO A 519 11.89 8.46 7.86
N LEU A 520 12.90 8.38 6.97
CA LEU A 520 12.76 8.80 5.56
C LEU A 520 11.85 7.86 4.75
N PHE A 521 11.82 6.59 5.11
CA PHE A 521 10.99 5.55 4.50
C PHE A 521 9.98 5.03 5.51
N PRO A 522 8.78 4.58 5.05
CA PRO A 522 7.81 3.96 5.94
C PRO A 522 8.46 2.82 6.72
N THR A 523 8.28 2.80 8.03
CA THR A 523 8.67 1.64 8.84
C THR A 523 7.77 0.47 8.43
N LYS A 524 8.37 -0.70 8.16
CA LYS A 524 7.62 -1.93 7.96
C LYS A 524 6.93 -2.27 9.29
N ASN A 525 5.64 -2.03 9.39
CA ASN A 525 4.79 -2.51 10.48
C ASN A 525 4.17 -3.82 10.09
#